data_c46d36c6431a981af45e11841cfb0f18
#
_entry.id   c46d36c6431a981af45e11841cfb0f18
#
_cell.length_a   1.000
_cell.length_b   1.000
_cell.length_c   1.000
_cell.angle_alpha   90.00
_cell.angle_beta   90.00
_cell.angle_gamma   90.00
#
_symmetry.space_group_name_H-M   'P 1'
#
loop_
_entity.id
_entity.type
_entity.pdbx_description
1 polymer ?
#
loop_
_entity_poly.entity_id
_entity_poly.type
_entity_poly.pdbx_seq_one_letter_code
_entity_poly.pdbx_strand_id
1 'polypeptide(L)'
;MESSEQTFAEKFELYGCYQCGKCTGGCPVSLKSRLNIRRLMIEGILGRNLERITEREELWDCTTCKTCTIRCPRGLKPMDLVIGMRGTLVEEGHIPKTIIEAMESVYKHGNPWGKQKNRMDKKPPRRNQD
;
A
#
# COMPACT_ATOMS: atom_id res chain seq x y z
N MET A 1 15.11 29.77 8.69
CA MET A 1 13.72 29.27 8.78
C MET A 1 13.80 27.78 8.58
N GLU A 2 13.87 27.06 9.69
CA GLU A 2 13.84 25.60 9.67
C GLU A 2 12.42 25.20 9.29
N SER A 3 12.26 24.60 8.11
CA SER A 3 11.07 23.87 7.76
C SER A 3 10.98 22.68 8.74
N SER A 4 10.10 22.78 9.73
CA SER A 4 9.84 21.68 10.64
C SER A 4 9.26 20.53 9.81
N GLU A 5 10.12 19.58 9.41
CA GLU A 5 9.68 18.33 8.83
C GLU A 5 8.76 17.64 9.85
N GLN A 6 7.48 17.65 9.55
CA GLN A 6 6.51 16.95 10.38
C GLN A 6 6.87 15.47 10.42
N THR A 7 6.99 14.92 11.61
CA THR A 7 7.22 13.48 11.78
C THR A 7 6.03 12.70 11.21
N PHE A 8 6.25 11.43 10.82
CA PHE A 8 5.15 10.54 10.40
C PHE A 8 4.06 10.45 11.48
N ALA A 9 4.44 10.49 12.75
CA ALA A 9 3.51 10.46 13.87
C ALA A 9 2.56 11.66 13.89
N GLU A 10 3.07 12.83 13.61
CA GLU A 10 2.27 14.08 13.54
C GLU A 10 1.44 14.12 12.27
N LYS A 11 2.07 13.83 11.12
CA LYS A 11 1.40 13.86 9.80
C LYS A 11 0.18 12.92 9.73
N PHE A 12 0.26 11.76 10.38
CA PHE A 12 -0.80 10.74 10.34
C PHE A 12 -1.52 10.57 11.69
N GLU A 13 -1.30 11.47 12.65
CA GLU A 13 -1.98 11.50 13.96
C GLU A 13 -1.88 10.18 14.72
N LEU A 14 -0.70 9.53 14.72
CA LEU A 14 -0.53 8.16 15.21
C LEU A 14 -0.54 8.01 16.74
N TYR A 15 -0.36 9.08 17.50
CA TYR A 15 -0.15 9.03 18.96
C TYR A 15 -1.30 8.40 19.76
N GLY A 16 -2.50 8.31 19.18
CA GLY A 16 -3.62 7.63 19.81
C GLY A 16 -3.55 6.09 19.78
N CYS A 17 -2.51 5.51 19.15
CA CYS A 17 -2.38 4.07 19.01
C CYS A 17 -1.92 3.38 20.30
N TYR A 18 -2.77 2.52 20.88
CA TYR A 18 -2.41 1.69 22.04
C TYR A 18 -2.02 0.26 21.67
N GLN A 19 -1.68 0.01 20.43
CA GLN A 19 -1.12 -1.27 19.96
C GLN A 19 -2.03 -2.50 20.12
N CYS A 20 -3.34 -2.35 20.00
CA CYS A 20 -4.32 -3.42 20.17
C CYS A 20 -4.23 -4.56 19.15
N GLY A 21 -3.60 -4.34 17.98
CA GLY A 21 -3.36 -5.34 16.95
C GLY A 21 -4.53 -5.67 16.04
N LYS A 22 -5.69 -5.04 16.17
CA LYS A 22 -6.87 -5.28 15.30
C LYS A 22 -6.59 -4.99 13.83
N CYS A 23 -5.71 -4.02 13.55
CA CYS A 23 -5.29 -3.68 12.20
C CYS A 23 -4.52 -4.82 11.52
N THR A 24 -3.60 -5.46 12.21
CA THR A 24 -2.84 -6.61 11.69
C THR A 24 -3.69 -7.87 11.65
N GLY A 25 -4.44 -8.17 12.72
CA GLY A 25 -5.29 -9.35 12.79
C GLY A 25 -6.43 -9.36 11.77
N GLY A 26 -6.82 -8.19 11.24
CA GLY A 26 -7.82 -8.07 10.18
C GLY A 26 -7.23 -7.93 8.77
N CYS A 27 -5.92 -7.86 8.64
CA CYS A 27 -5.27 -7.65 7.35
C CYS A 27 -5.30 -8.93 6.49
N PRO A 28 -5.86 -8.89 5.26
CA PRO A 28 -5.98 -10.08 4.42
C PRO A 28 -4.63 -10.64 3.95
N VAL A 29 -3.58 -9.82 3.93
CA VAL A 29 -2.25 -10.23 3.48
C VAL A 29 -1.29 -10.60 4.62
N SER A 30 -1.64 -10.31 5.87
CA SER A 30 -0.74 -10.50 7.02
C SER A 30 -0.28 -11.95 7.23
N LEU A 31 -1.06 -12.95 6.79
CA LEU A 31 -0.72 -14.36 6.88
C LEU A 31 0.30 -14.84 5.84
N LYS A 32 0.44 -14.10 4.74
CA LYS A 32 1.29 -14.49 3.59
C LYS A 32 2.44 -13.51 3.35
N SER A 33 2.40 -12.36 3.98
CA SER A 33 3.38 -11.28 3.83
C SER A 33 4.06 -10.96 5.16
N ARG A 34 5.22 -10.34 5.10
CA ARG A 34 5.88 -9.75 6.27
C ARG A 34 5.21 -8.46 6.74
N LEU A 35 4.20 -7.99 6.01
CA LEU A 35 3.48 -6.77 6.33
C LEU A 35 2.78 -6.87 7.70
N ASN A 36 3.22 -6.06 8.64
CA ASN A 36 2.65 -5.98 9.99
C ASN A 36 2.26 -4.54 10.30
N ILE A 37 0.99 -4.23 10.15
CA ILE A 37 0.48 -2.86 10.31
C ILE A 37 0.69 -2.34 11.73
N ARG A 38 0.48 -3.17 12.76
CA ARG A 38 0.72 -2.78 14.17
C ARG A 38 2.17 -2.35 14.38
N ARG A 39 3.12 -3.09 13.79
CA ARG A 39 4.53 -2.75 13.86
C ARG A 39 4.84 -1.43 13.14
N LEU A 40 4.27 -1.22 11.97
CA LEU A 40 4.42 0.05 11.25
C LEU A 40 3.90 1.24 12.05
N MET A 41 2.77 1.06 12.74
CA MET A 41 2.21 2.11 13.61
C MET A 41 3.18 2.53 14.72
N ILE A 42 3.78 1.56 15.45
CA ILE A 42 4.71 1.89 16.53
C ILE A 42 6.05 2.45 16.01
N GLU A 43 6.52 1.96 14.88
CA GLU A 43 7.72 2.48 14.24
C GLU A 43 7.51 3.93 13.75
N GLY A 44 6.34 4.23 13.19
CA GLY A 44 5.96 5.60 12.82
C GLY A 44 5.89 6.55 14.02
N ILE A 45 5.37 6.06 15.17
CA ILE A 45 5.30 6.85 16.42
C ILE A 45 6.71 7.13 16.97
N LEU A 46 7.57 6.12 16.98
CA LEU A 46 8.92 6.23 17.53
C LEU A 46 9.94 6.88 16.59
N GLY A 47 9.54 7.16 15.35
CA GLY A 47 10.45 7.63 14.31
C GLY A 47 11.58 6.64 13.97
N ARG A 48 11.41 5.37 14.38
CA ARG A 48 12.43 4.32 14.18
C ARG A 48 12.29 3.67 12.80
N ASN A 49 13.42 3.27 12.25
CA ASN A 49 13.50 2.54 10.97
C ASN A 49 12.92 3.27 9.75
N LEU A 50 12.69 4.57 9.83
CA LEU A 50 12.31 5.37 8.66
C LEU A 50 13.49 5.43 7.67
N GLU A 51 14.73 5.43 8.18
CA GLU A 51 15.95 5.34 7.37
C GLU A 51 16.06 4.01 6.59
N ARG A 52 15.41 2.95 7.09
CA ARG A 52 15.35 1.63 6.43
C ARG A 52 14.04 1.39 5.68
N ILE A 53 13.29 2.44 5.44
CA ILE A 53 12.02 2.31 4.71
C ILE A 53 12.26 1.73 3.30
N THR A 54 13.43 2.01 2.73
CA THR A 54 13.88 1.54 1.42
C THR A 54 14.06 0.02 1.33
N GLU A 55 14.29 -0.64 2.47
CA GLU A 55 14.44 -2.09 2.55
C GLU A 55 13.08 -2.82 2.71
N ARG A 56 11.97 -2.08 2.73
CA ARG A 56 10.65 -2.60 3.08
C ARG A 56 9.80 -2.90 1.86
N GLU A 57 10.17 -3.93 1.13
CA GLU A 57 9.37 -4.43 0.00
C GLU A 57 7.96 -4.84 0.42
N GLU A 58 7.77 -5.30 1.66
CA GLU A 58 6.47 -5.72 2.19
C GLU A 58 5.41 -4.61 2.21
N LEU A 59 5.80 -3.35 2.16
CA LEU A 59 4.86 -2.23 2.03
C LEU A 59 4.03 -2.32 0.74
N TRP A 60 4.61 -2.90 -0.31
CA TRP A 60 3.94 -3.07 -1.60
C TRP A 60 2.91 -4.20 -1.61
N ASP A 61 2.95 -5.11 -0.63
CA ASP A 61 1.95 -6.17 -0.49
C ASP A 61 0.59 -5.64 -0.01
N CYS A 62 0.54 -4.44 0.55
CA CYS A 62 -0.71 -3.84 1.00
C CYS A 62 -1.68 -3.60 -0.17
N THR A 63 -2.86 -4.21 -0.10
CA THR A 63 -3.92 -4.06 -1.11
C THR A 63 -4.78 -2.81 -0.95
N THR A 64 -4.46 -1.93 0.00
CA THR A 64 -5.20 -0.70 0.30
C THR A 64 -6.71 -0.91 0.56
N CYS A 65 -7.06 -2.05 1.14
CA CYS A 65 -8.45 -2.46 1.37
C CYS A 65 -9.18 -1.71 2.49
N LYS A 66 -8.53 -0.81 3.21
CA LYS A 66 -9.03 -0.01 4.35
C LYS A 66 -9.45 -0.81 5.60
N THR A 67 -9.37 -2.12 5.63
CA THR A 67 -9.80 -2.93 6.78
C THR A 67 -9.13 -2.50 8.08
N CYS A 68 -7.82 -2.19 8.05
CA CYS A 68 -7.09 -1.71 9.22
C CYS A 68 -7.61 -0.37 9.75
N THR A 69 -8.02 0.53 8.86
CA THR A 69 -8.61 1.84 9.21
C THR A 69 -10.00 1.67 9.82
N ILE A 70 -10.86 0.85 9.19
CA ILE A 70 -12.23 0.61 9.68
C ILE A 70 -12.23 -0.09 11.04
N ARG A 71 -11.30 -1.02 11.26
CA ARG A 71 -11.21 -1.79 12.51
C ARG A 71 -10.49 -1.08 13.64
N CYS A 72 -9.90 0.08 13.40
CA CYS A 72 -9.18 0.81 14.43
C CYS A 72 -10.15 1.38 15.48
N PRO A 73 -10.09 0.94 16.77
CA PRO A 73 -11.00 1.43 17.80
C PRO A 73 -10.72 2.87 18.21
N ARG A 74 -9.57 3.43 17.80
CA ARG A 74 -9.18 4.82 18.04
C ARG A 74 -9.46 5.75 16.85
N GLY A 75 -10.07 5.22 15.78
CA GLY A 75 -10.34 6.00 14.58
C GLY A 75 -9.10 6.45 13.80
N LEU A 76 -7.96 5.81 14.03
CA LEU A 76 -6.72 6.09 13.30
C LEU A 76 -6.80 5.56 11.88
N LYS A 77 -5.90 6.02 11.03
CA LYS A 77 -5.86 5.68 9.61
C LYS A 77 -4.55 4.95 9.22
N PRO A 78 -4.35 3.69 9.67
CA PRO A 78 -3.12 2.96 9.38
C PRO A 78 -2.84 2.79 7.89
N MET A 79 -3.87 2.74 7.05
CA MET A 79 -3.70 2.65 5.60
C MET A 79 -3.02 3.91 5.04
N ASP A 80 -3.40 5.09 5.53
CA ASP A 80 -2.81 6.35 5.06
C ASP A 80 -1.31 6.42 5.40
N LEU A 81 -0.91 5.84 6.55
CA LEU A 81 0.50 5.67 6.89
C LEU A 81 1.23 4.80 5.87
N VAL A 82 0.66 3.66 5.48
CA VAL A 82 1.27 2.78 4.47
C VAL A 82 1.41 3.49 3.12
N ILE A 83 0.39 4.24 2.72
CA ILE A 83 0.42 5.03 1.47
C ILE A 83 1.49 6.12 1.56
N GLY A 84 1.59 6.82 2.69
CA GLY A 84 2.63 7.83 2.92
C GLY A 84 4.04 7.25 2.86
N MET A 85 4.25 6.09 3.48
CA MET A 85 5.54 5.37 3.41
C MET A 85 5.88 4.93 1.97
N ARG A 86 4.89 4.47 1.19
CA ARG A 86 5.09 4.18 -0.25
C ARG A 86 5.46 5.46 -1.03
N GLY A 87 4.86 6.58 -0.70
CA GLY A 87 5.21 7.87 -1.30
C GLY A 87 6.70 8.17 -1.15
N THR A 88 7.23 8.02 0.06
CA THR A 88 8.67 8.19 0.32
C THR A 88 9.53 7.21 -0.49
N LEU A 89 9.13 5.92 -0.58
CA LEU A 89 9.83 4.94 -1.41
C LEU A 89 9.86 5.34 -2.89
N VAL A 90 8.77 5.89 -3.40
CA VAL A 90 8.71 6.38 -4.80
C VAL A 90 9.63 7.56 -5.01
N GLU A 91 9.65 8.52 -4.09
CA GLU A 91 10.53 9.69 -4.14
C GLU A 91 12.01 9.30 -4.14
N GLU A 92 12.36 8.25 -3.40
CA GLU A 92 13.72 7.70 -3.34
C GLU A 92 14.04 6.71 -4.48
N GLY A 93 13.10 6.46 -5.38
CA GLY A 93 13.28 5.55 -6.53
C GLY A 93 13.22 4.07 -6.20
N HIS A 94 12.78 3.69 -4.99
CA HIS A 94 12.64 2.30 -4.54
C HIS A 94 11.26 1.73 -4.91
N ILE A 95 11.06 1.47 -6.20
CA ILE A 95 9.82 0.90 -6.72
C ILE A 95 10.10 -0.52 -7.22
N PRO A 96 9.26 -1.52 -6.90
CA PRO A 96 9.39 -2.87 -7.46
C PRO A 96 9.36 -2.85 -9.00
N LYS A 97 10.28 -3.57 -9.62
CA LYS A 97 10.38 -3.64 -11.09
C LYS A 97 9.07 -4.04 -11.76
N THR A 98 8.34 -4.97 -11.14
CA THR A 98 7.02 -5.42 -11.62
C THR A 98 5.99 -4.29 -11.73
N ILE A 99 6.03 -3.32 -10.81
CA ILE A 99 5.15 -2.15 -10.86
C ILE A 99 5.58 -1.22 -11.99
N ILE A 100 6.89 -0.98 -12.13
CA ILE A 100 7.44 -0.15 -13.22
C ILE A 100 7.05 -0.75 -14.56
N GLU A 101 7.29 -2.04 -14.77
CA GLU A 101 6.94 -2.75 -16.01
C GLU A 101 5.43 -2.69 -16.31
N ALA A 102 4.58 -2.85 -15.28
CA ALA A 102 3.14 -2.73 -15.43
C ALA A 102 2.72 -1.31 -15.84
N MET A 103 3.31 -0.28 -15.23
CA MET A 103 3.03 1.12 -15.56
C MET A 103 3.49 1.47 -16.98
N GLU A 104 4.69 1.03 -17.37
CA GLU A 104 5.18 1.20 -18.75
C GLU A 104 4.30 0.47 -19.77
N SER A 105 3.84 -0.73 -19.43
CA SER A 105 2.92 -1.49 -20.27
C SER A 105 1.58 -0.78 -20.45
N VAL A 106 1.04 -0.19 -19.37
CA VAL A 106 -0.17 0.64 -19.44
C VAL A 106 0.05 1.85 -20.35
N TYR A 107 1.19 2.52 -20.21
CA TYR A 107 1.51 3.68 -21.05
C TYR A 107 1.64 3.32 -22.53
N LYS A 108 2.30 2.19 -22.85
CA LYS A 108 2.55 1.76 -24.24
C LYS A 108 1.37 1.05 -24.89
N HIS A 109 0.57 0.31 -24.13
CA HIS A 109 -0.43 -0.63 -24.65
C HIS A 109 -1.84 -0.44 -24.09
N GLY A 110 -2.03 0.50 -23.16
CA GLY A 110 -3.32 0.73 -22.49
C GLY A 110 -3.71 -0.39 -21.50
N ASN A 111 -2.81 -1.33 -21.20
CA ASN A 111 -3.06 -2.39 -20.22
C ASN A 111 -1.76 -2.86 -19.56
N PRO A 112 -1.79 -3.40 -18.32
CA PRO A 112 -0.59 -3.80 -17.57
C PRO A 112 0.08 -5.09 -18.06
N TRP A 113 -0.57 -5.88 -18.93
CA TRP A 113 -0.06 -7.18 -19.40
C TRP A 113 0.52 -7.16 -20.82
N GLY A 114 0.77 -5.98 -21.38
CA GLY A 114 1.36 -5.81 -22.71
C GLY A 114 0.36 -5.99 -23.86
N LYS A 115 0.87 -6.31 -25.06
CA LYS A 115 0.04 -6.54 -26.25
C LYS A 115 -0.80 -7.81 -26.13
N GLN A 116 -1.86 -7.77 -25.37
CA GLN A 116 -2.90 -8.80 -25.49
C GLN A 116 -3.83 -8.44 -26.65
N LYS A 117 -4.15 -9.42 -27.50
CA LYS A 117 -5.23 -9.30 -28.49
C LYS A 117 -6.46 -8.77 -27.75
N ASN A 118 -7.00 -7.66 -28.23
CA ASN A 118 -8.15 -7.01 -27.63
C ASN A 118 -9.23 -8.04 -27.33
N ARG A 119 -9.67 -8.08 -26.08
CA ARG A 119 -10.80 -8.93 -25.65
C ARG A 119 -12.08 -8.62 -26.44
N MET A 120 -12.15 -7.42 -27.01
CA MET A 120 -13.23 -6.94 -27.88
C MET A 120 -13.23 -7.60 -29.26
N ASP A 121 -12.09 -8.16 -29.72
CA ASP A 121 -12.00 -8.86 -31.00
C ASP A 121 -12.54 -10.29 -30.92
N LYS A 122 -12.78 -10.81 -29.72
CA LYS A 122 -13.53 -12.06 -29.53
C LYS A 122 -15.01 -11.75 -29.52
N LYS A 123 -15.65 -11.99 -30.66
CA LYS A 123 -17.13 -12.00 -30.77
C LYS A 123 -17.71 -12.74 -29.55
N PRO A 124 -18.59 -12.14 -28.75
CA PRO A 124 -19.17 -12.83 -27.61
C PRO A 124 -19.84 -14.11 -28.07
N PRO A 125 -19.77 -15.21 -27.30
CA PRO A 125 -20.50 -16.43 -27.65
C PRO A 125 -21.99 -16.07 -27.80
N ARG A 126 -22.57 -16.46 -28.91
CA ARG A 126 -24.00 -16.27 -29.14
C ARG A 126 -24.74 -16.96 -28.00
N ARG A 127 -25.51 -16.22 -27.20
CA ARG A 127 -26.47 -16.85 -26.30
C ARG A 127 -27.45 -17.61 -27.16
N ASN A 128 -27.50 -18.92 -26.98
CA ASN A 128 -28.55 -19.72 -27.57
C ASN A 128 -29.87 -19.17 -27.05
N GLN A 129 -30.67 -18.66 -27.97
CA GLN A 129 -32.05 -18.34 -27.69
C GLN A 129 -32.79 -19.68 -27.86
N ASP A 130 -33.03 -20.32 -26.72
CA ASP A 130 -34.07 -21.36 -26.61
C ASP A 130 -35.35 -20.71 -26.12
#